data_b7cd0382528e4447b3f6eb8727291f21
#
_entry.id   b7cd0382528e4447b3f6eb8727291f21
#
_cell.length_a   1.000
_cell.length_b   1.000
_cell.length_c   1.000
_cell.angle_alpha   90.00
_cell.angle_beta   90.00
_cell.angle_gamma   90.00
#
_symmetry.space_group_name_H-M   'P 1'
#
loop_
_entity.id
_entity.type
_entity.pdbx_description
1 polymer ?
#
loop_
_entity_poly.entity_id
_entity_poly.type
_entity_poly.pdbx_seq_one_letter_code
_entity_poly.pdbx_strand_id
1 'polypeptide(L)' 'VSTDLATELAATQGVAKPADSKDLMGSHRFWCAVYAAHRYMLADAMLAARKPDPQQ' A
#
# COMPACT_ATOMS: atom_id res chain seq x y z
N VAL A 1 3.19 8.69 -6.03
CA VAL A 1 3.86 7.44 -5.66
C VAL A 1 4.65 6.94 -6.85
N SER A 2 5.92 6.66 -6.66
CA SER A 2 6.74 6.11 -7.73
C SER A 2 6.33 4.67 -8.05
N THR A 3 6.62 4.24 -9.27
CA THR A 3 6.30 2.87 -9.68
C THR A 3 7.00 1.84 -8.80
N ASP A 4 8.24 2.12 -8.40
CA ASP A 4 9.00 1.21 -7.54
C ASP A 4 8.33 1.08 -6.17
N LEU A 5 7.93 2.19 -5.59
CA LEU A 5 7.24 2.16 -4.31
C LEU A 5 5.89 1.45 -4.44
N ALA A 6 5.16 1.70 -5.52
CA ALA A 6 3.89 1.03 -5.76
C ALA A 6 4.08 -0.48 -5.85
N THR A 7 5.12 -0.93 -6.56
CA THR A 7 5.42 -2.35 -6.67
C THR A 7 5.69 -2.97 -5.31
N GLU A 8 6.46 -2.30 -4.47
CA GLU A 8 6.76 -2.80 -3.14
C GLU A 8 5.51 -2.84 -2.25
N LEU A 9 4.69 -1.81 -2.33
CA LEU A 9 3.45 -1.77 -1.57
C LEU A 9 2.52 -2.91 -1.96
N ALA A 10 2.35 -3.15 -3.26
CA ALA A 10 1.51 -4.25 -3.72
C ALA A 10 2.08 -5.61 -3.28
N ALA A 11 3.40 -5.75 -3.27
CA ALA A 11 4.04 -6.98 -2.85
C ALA A 11 3.72 -7.31 -1.38
N THR A 12 3.57 -6.31 -0.53
CA THR A 12 3.19 -6.54 0.86
C THR A 12 1.81 -7.15 0.98
N GLN A 13 0.98 -6.98 -0.03
CA GLN A 13 -0.36 -7.55 -0.09
C GLN A 13 -0.39 -8.84 -0.92
N GLY A 14 0.77 -9.33 -1.34
CA GLY A 14 0.85 -10.56 -2.12
C GLY A 14 0.44 -10.39 -3.58
N VAL A 15 0.48 -9.18 -4.10
CA VAL A 15 0.09 -8.88 -5.48
C VAL A 15 1.28 -8.42 -6.27
N ALA A 16 1.56 -9.07 -7.40
CA ALA A 16 2.65 -8.69 -8.28
C ALA A 16 2.18 -7.66 -9.30
N LYS A 17 3.13 -6.84 -9.77
CA LYS A 17 2.86 -5.90 -10.84
C LYS A 17 2.52 -6.68 -12.11
N PRO A 18 1.43 -6.31 -12.82
CA PRO A 18 1.10 -7.00 -14.08
C PRO A 18 2.16 -6.75 -15.13
N ALA A 19 2.47 -7.78 -15.88
CA ALA A 19 3.48 -7.70 -16.95
C ALA A 19 2.94 -6.97 -18.18
N ASP A 20 1.63 -7.03 -18.40
CA ASP A 20 0.97 -6.43 -19.56
C ASP A 20 0.10 -5.28 -19.11
N SER A 21 0.36 -4.10 -19.68
CA SER A 21 -0.45 -2.90 -19.36
C SER A 21 -1.89 -3.01 -19.82
N LYS A 22 -2.17 -3.96 -20.73
CA LYS A 22 -3.53 -4.21 -21.21
C LYS A 22 -4.31 -5.15 -20.30
N ASP A 23 -3.66 -5.73 -19.31
CA ASP A 23 -4.33 -6.57 -18.32
C ASP A 23 -5.07 -5.67 -17.33
N LEU A 24 -6.31 -5.33 -17.68
CA LEU A 24 -7.09 -4.39 -16.88
C LEU A 24 -7.39 -4.93 -15.49
N MET A 25 -7.70 -6.23 -15.40
CA MET A 25 -7.99 -6.82 -14.09
C MET A 25 -6.75 -6.90 -13.22
N GLY A 26 -5.62 -7.28 -13.81
CA GLY A 26 -4.35 -7.31 -13.10
C GLY A 26 -3.94 -5.92 -12.64
N SER A 27 -4.09 -4.93 -13.50
CA SER A 27 -3.79 -3.54 -13.15
C SER A 27 -4.70 -3.05 -12.03
N HIS A 28 -5.97 -3.36 -12.11
CA HIS A 28 -6.92 -2.97 -11.07
C HIS A 28 -6.55 -3.61 -9.72
N ARG A 29 -6.25 -4.89 -9.71
CA ARG A 29 -5.82 -5.60 -8.49
C ARG A 29 -4.55 -4.99 -7.93
N PHE A 30 -3.60 -4.70 -8.81
CA PHE A 30 -2.33 -4.12 -8.41
C PHE A 30 -2.55 -2.79 -7.70
N TRP A 31 -3.32 -1.89 -8.32
CA TRP A 31 -3.54 -0.58 -7.73
C TRP A 31 -4.40 -0.63 -6.48
N CYS A 32 -5.34 -1.56 -6.40
CA CYS A 32 -6.09 -1.77 -5.17
C CYS A 32 -5.17 -2.22 -4.04
N ALA A 33 -4.22 -3.11 -4.34
CA ALA A 33 -3.26 -3.57 -3.34
C ALA A 33 -2.34 -2.43 -2.89
N VAL A 34 -1.88 -1.61 -3.83
CA VAL A 34 -1.06 -0.44 -3.51
C VAL A 34 -1.83 0.49 -2.58
N TYR A 35 -3.08 0.73 -2.91
CA TYR A 35 -3.90 1.64 -2.13
C TYR A 35 -4.15 1.09 -0.72
N ALA A 36 -4.45 -0.19 -0.61
CA ALA A 36 -4.67 -0.82 0.68
C ALA A 36 -3.41 -0.76 1.54
N ALA A 37 -2.25 -1.10 0.97
CA ALA A 37 -1.00 -1.04 1.70
C ALA A 37 -0.68 0.38 2.17
N HIS A 38 -0.93 1.35 1.31
CA HIS A 38 -0.71 2.75 1.65
C HIS A 38 -1.61 3.17 2.81
N ARG A 39 -2.85 2.73 2.83
CA ARG A 39 -3.78 3.04 3.91
C ARG A 39 -3.33 2.43 5.23
N TYR A 40 -2.83 1.20 5.22
CA TYR A 40 -2.29 0.59 6.43
C TYR A 40 -1.09 1.37 6.96
N MET A 41 -0.18 1.76 6.07
CA MET A 41 0.97 2.55 6.46
C MET A 41 0.56 3.90 7.02
N LEU A 42 -0.43 4.52 6.40
CA LEU A 42 -0.95 5.79 6.87
C LEU A 42 -1.58 5.66 8.25
N ALA A 43 -2.35 4.58 8.45
CA ALA A 43 -2.95 4.31 9.76
C ALA A 43 -1.89 4.10 10.83
N ASP A 44 -0.85 3.34 10.50
CA ASP A 44 0.25 3.12 11.43
C ASP A 44 0.94 4.44 11.78
N ALA A 45 1.17 5.28 10.77
CA ALA A 45 1.78 6.58 11.01
C ALA A 45 0.91 7.47 11.88
N MET A 46 -0.40 7.41 11.67
CA MET A 46 -1.34 8.17 12.49
C MET A 46 -1.35 7.68 13.92
N LEU A 47 -1.30 6.38 14.12
CA LEU A 47 -1.23 5.82 15.46
C LEU A 47 0.07 6.19 16.14
N ALA A 48 1.18 6.17 15.41
CA ALA A 48 2.47 6.59 15.95
C ALA A 48 2.46 8.07 16.34
N ALA A 49 1.82 8.90 15.51
CA ALA A 49 1.71 10.33 15.79
C ALA A 49 0.80 10.62 16.99
N ARG A 50 -0.17 9.73 17.22
CA ARG A 50 -1.08 9.81 18.36
C ARG A 50 -0.54 9.09 19.59
N LYS A 51 0.70 8.74 19.56
CA LYS A 51 1.32 8.01 20.64
C LYS A 51 0.81 8.54 21.99
N PRO A 52 0.24 7.69 22.81
CA PRO A 52 -0.31 8.13 24.08
C PRO A 52 0.80 8.64 24.98
N ASP A 53 0.47 9.68 25.71
CA ASP A 53 1.36 10.17 26.75
C ASP A 53 1.53 9.06 27.78
N PRO A 54 2.78 8.76 28.18
CA PRO A 54 3.00 7.72 29.20
C PRO A 54 2.28 7.95 30.50
N GLN A 55 1.85 9.17 30.74
CA GLN A 55 1.11 9.49 31.96
C GLN A 55 -0.36 9.27 31.89
N GLN A 56 -0.82 8.86 30.75
CA GLN A 56 -2.24 8.58 30.58
C GLN A 56 -2.55 7.12 30.79
#